data_38df14531420107d329d9db30a901199
#
_entry.id   38df14531420107d329d9db30a901199
#
_cell.length_a   1.000
_cell.length_b   1.000
_cell.length_c   1.000
_cell.angle_alpha   90.00
_cell.angle_beta   90.00
_cell.angle_gamma   90.00
#
_symmetry.space_group_name_H-M   'P 1'
#
loop_
_entity.id
_entity.type
_entity.pdbx_description
1 polymer ?
#
loop_
_entity_poly.entity_id
_entity_poly.type
_entity_poly.pdbx_seq_one_letter_code
_entity_poly.pdbx_strand_id
1 'polypeptide(L)'
;MCKKFVYGVAVSDYNFIGRERETKRLLDNFKGGINVILMSPRRLGKTSLVKHVCNKLDDKDIITVYLDIFGCKSEYDFYNKLTAEVLKQTASKSELWFEEAKEFLYRLTPKISFSPEPNSDFSISLGITPKTHTPEEVLQMAETIAIKRKKRIVICIDEFQQIGEMANSKQIQARLRTVWQHQKHVSYCLFGSKHHLMSTIFLHRSMPFFQFGDTISLNKIATEDWVKYIVSHFADGKRTISHALAEEICKFTENYSAYVQQLAWLVFTLKEEGETVTENDVKQAKNDLLATNDILFMQMIEPLSEFQLNFLRAIIAGVTKDFGLSE
;
A
#
# COMPACT_ATOMS: atom_id res chain seq x y z
N MET A 1 16.58 -11.26 20.18
CA MET A 1 16.63 -10.03 19.35
C MET A 1 15.62 -9.05 19.88
N CYS A 2 16.02 -7.85 20.31
CA CYS A 2 15.10 -6.81 20.78
C CYS A 2 14.14 -6.42 19.63
N LYS A 3 12.84 -6.52 19.87
CA LYS A 3 11.82 -6.15 18.89
C LYS A 3 11.75 -4.62 18.85
N LYS A 4 12.19 -4.03 17.73
CA LYS A 4 12.28 -2.57 17.55
C LYS A 4 11.00 -2.04 16.90
N PHE A 5 10.61 -0.80 17.24
CA PHE A 5 9.65 -0.06 16.43
C PHE A 5 10.17 0.09 15.00
N VAL A 6 9.26 0.01 14.04
CA VAL A 6 9.60 0.07 12.60
C VAL A 6 8.74 1.14 11.92
N TYR A 7 9.39 2.08 11.25
CA TYR A 7 8.72 3.11 10.46
C TYR A 7 9.46 3.34 9.12
N GLY A 8 8.81 3.99 8.17
CA GLY A 8 9.37 4.24 6.83
C GLY A 8 9.27 3.06 5.86
N VAL A 9 8.91 1.87 6.34
CA VAL A 9 8.70 0.67 5.53
C VAL A 9 7.38 -0.01 5.87
N ALA A 10 6.93 -0.94 5.02
CA ALA A 10 5.77 -1.76 5.33
C ALA A 10 6.09 -2.70 6.49
N VAL A 11 5.22 -2.73 7.50
CA VAL A 11 5.37 -3.59 8.67
C VAL A 11 4.63 -4.92 8.49
N SER A 12 5.14 -5.97 9.13
CA SER A 12 4.52 -7.31 9.15
C SER A 12 4.59 -7.90 10.56
N ASP A 13 3.84 -8.99 10.75
CA ASP A 13 3.88 -9.85 11.93
C ASP A 13 3.74 -9.07 13.26
N TYR A 14 4.79 -9.07 14.05
CA TYR A 14 4.80 -8.48 15.39
C TYR A 14 4.53 -6.96 15.42
N ASN A 15 4.91 -6.25 14.37
CA ASN A 15 4.68 -4.80 14.26
C ASN A 15 3.34 -4.45 13.60
N PHE A 16 2.53 -5.46 13.27
CA PHE A 16 1.21 -5.28 12.67
C PHE A 16 0.12 -5.40 13.73
N ILE A 17 -0.70 -4.36 13.89
CA ILE A 17 -1.71 -4.27 14.95
C ILE A 17 -3.04 -3.68 14.47
N GLY A 18 -4.10 -3.96 15.23
CA GLY A 18 -5.37 -3.23 15.19
C GLY A 18 -6.10 -3.28 13.84
N ARG A 19 -5.98 -4.36 13.09
CA ARG A 19 -6.58 -4.53 11.76
C ARG A 19 -7.26 -5.88 11.57
N GLU A 20 -7.75 -6.47 12.65
CA GLU A 20 -8.32 -7.83 12.64
C GLU A 20 -9.54 -7.91 11.73
N ARG A 21 -10.40 -6.88 11.79
CA ARG A 21 -11.62 -6.81 10.99
C ARG A 21 -11.32 -6.67 9.50
N GLU A 22 -10.44 -5.75 9.16
CA GLU A 22 -10.01 -5.52 7.77
C GLU A 22 -9.23 -6.70 7.22
N THR A 23 -8.35 -7.31 8.03
CA THR A 23 -7.63 -8.53 7.69
C THR A 23 -8.58 -9.67 7.36
N LYS A 24 -9.57 -9.93 8.23
CA LYS A 24 -10.58 -10.97 8.00
C LYS A 24 -11.36 -10.71 6.71
N ARG A 25 -11.87 -9.48 6.52
CA ARG A 25 -12.65 -9.11 5.32
C ARG A 25 -11.84 -9.27 4.04
N LEU A 26 -10.56 -8.90 4.04
CA LEU A 26 -9.67 -9.09 2.88
C LEU A 26 -9.42 -10.58 2.62
N LEU A 27 -9.15 -11.39 3.65
CA LEU A 27 -9.00 -12.84 3.51
C LEU A 27 -10.24 -13.50 2.93
N ASP A 28 -11.43 -13.12 3.42
CA ASP A 28 -12.70 -13.65 2.93
C ASP A 28 -12.92 -13.26 1.46
N ASN A 29 -12.62 -12.01 1.09
CA ASN A 29 -12.71 -11.54 -0.30
C ASN A 29 -11.72 -12.26 -1.22
N PHE A 30 -10.47 -12.45 -0.79
CA PHE A 30 -9.45 -13.17 -1.57
C PHE A 30 -9.86 -14.62 -1.79
N LYS A 31 -10.35 -15.30 -0.75
CA LYS A 31 -10.89 -16.66 -0.85
C LYS A 31 -12.15 -16.73 -1.70
N GLY A 32 -12.98 -15.70 -1.69
CA GLY A 32 -14.20 -15.59 -2.48
C GLY A 32 -13.99 -15.19 -3.95
N GLY A 33 -12.76 -14.79 -4.33
CA GLY A 33 -12.50 -14.25 -5.69
C GLY A 33 -13.15 -12.88 -5.93
N ILE A 34 -13.38 -12.11 -4.87
CA ILE A 34 -14.03 -10.79 -4.94
C ILE A 34 -12.97 -9.71 -5.14
N ASN A 35 -13.18 -8.84 -6.12
CA ASN A 35 -12.34 -7.66 -6.30
C ASN A 35 -12.47 -6.71 -5.11
N VAL A 36 -11.37 -6.09 -4.72
CA VAL A 36 -11.31 -5.16 -3.58
C VAL A 36 -10.72 -3.83 -4.00
N ILE A 37 -11.32 -2.75 -3.52
CA ILE A 37 -10.77 -1.41 -3.58
C ILE A 37 -10.45 -0.98 -2.15
N LEU A 38 -9.16 -0.79 -1.83
CA LEU A 38 -8.75 -0.38 -0.51
C LEU A 38 -8.35 1.10 -0.54
N MET A 39 -9.13 1.93 0.15
CA MET A 39 -8.98 3.38 0.16
C MET A 39 -8.58 3.86 1.55
N SER A 40 -7.61 4.75 1.62
CA SER A 40 -7.34 5.50 2.84
C SER A 40 -6.37 6.65 2.58
N PRO A 41 -6.29 7.62 3.47
CA PRO A 41 -5.19 8.59 3.48
C PRO A 41 -3.83 7.91 3.51
N ARG A 42 -2.77 8.68 3.20
CA ARG A 42 -1.39 8.23 3.34
C ARG A 42 -1.08 7.86 4.79
N ARG A 43 -0.10 6.97 5.00
CA ARG A 43 0.50 6.66 6.31
C ARG A 43 -0.42 5.91 7.30
N LEU A 44 -1.52 5.30 6.83
CA LEU A 44 -2.41 4.45 7.64
C LEU A 44 -2.15 2.95 7.49
N GLY A 45 -1.11 2.54 6.75
CA GLY A 45 -0.66 1.15 6.69
C GLY A 45 -1.37 0.25 5.66
N LYS A 46 -1.88 0.79 4.52
CA LYS A 46 -2.48 0.00 3.43
C LYS A 46 -1.58 -1.13 2.93
N THR A 47 -0.36 -0.76 2.52
CA THR A 47 0.63 -1.71 2.01
C THR A 47 0.96 -2.79 3.04
N SER A 48 1.09 -2.41 4.32
CA SER A 48 1.31 -3.35 5.43
C SER A 48 0.14 -4.32 5.58
N LEU A 49 -1.10 -3.84 5.52
CA LEU A 49 -2.29 -4.67 5.61
C LEU A 49 -2.36 -5.69 4.46
N VAL A 50 -2.17 -5.23 3.22
CA VAL A 50 -2.23 -6.14 2.05
C VAL A 50 -1.13 -7.19 2.12
N LYS A 51 0.11 -6.81 2.42
CA LYS A 51 1.22 -7.77 2.58
C LYS A 51 0.98 -8.75 3.72
N HIS A 52 0.46 -8.28 4.87
CA HIS A 52 0.10 -9.14 5.99
C HIS A 52 -0.98 -10.17 5.61
N VAL A 53 -2.00 -9.74 4.86
CA VAL A 53 -3.06 -10.64 4.38
C VAL A 53 -2.50 -11.65 3.38
N CYS A 54 -1.66 -11.23 2.42
CA CYS A 54 -1.00 -12.14 1.49
C CYS A 54 -0.14 -13.19 2.21
N ASN A 55 0.60 -12.80 3.25
CA ASN A 55 1.42 -13.72 4.05
C ASN A 55 0.56 -14.69 4.91
N LYS A 56 -0.60 -14.21 5.38
CA LYS A 56 -1.54 -15.01 6.17
C LYS A 56 -2.43 -15.93 5.34
N LEU A 57 -2.49 -15.71 4.05
CA LEU A 57 -3.33 -16.51 3.16
C LEU A 57 -2.75 -17.92 3.02
N ASP A 58 -3.17 -18.80 3.92
CA ASP A 58 -2.84 -20.24 3.88
C ASP A 58 -3.88 -20.98 3.02
N ASP A 59 -3.76 -20.83 1.71
CA ASP A 59 -4.59 -21.50 0.72
C ASP A 59 -3.72 -21.91 -0.47
N LYS A 60 -3.47 -23.22 -0.60
CA LYS A 60 -2.61 -23.76 -1.66
C LYS A 60 -3.17 -23.56 -3.06
N ASP A 61 -4.46 -23.25 -3.16
CA ASP A 61 -5.15 -23.05 -4.44
C ASP A 61 -5.22 -21.57 -4.86
N ILE A 62 -4.64 -20.67 -4.04
CA ILE A 62 -4.58 -19.25 -4.34
C ILE A 62 -3.11 -18.80 -4.41
N ILE A 63 -2.77 -18.10 -5.49
CA ILE A 63 -1.48 -17.44 -5.68
C ILE A 63 -1.73 -15.93 -5.50
N THR A 64 -0.96 -15.28 -4.64
CA THR A 64 -0.98 -13.82 -4.51
C THR A 64 0.14 -13.22 -5.35
N VAL A 65 -0.18 -12.20 -6.13
CA VAL A 65 0.78 -11.42 -6.91
C VAL A 65 0.73 -9.97 -6.42
N TYR A 66 1.86 -9.44 -6.01
CA TYR A 66 1.97 -8.05 -5.55
C TYR A 66 2.83 -7.24 -6.53
N LEU A 67 2.34 -6.07 -6.92
CA LEU A 67 3.10 -5.10 -7.71
C LEU A 67 2.78 -3.66 -7.29
N ASP A 68 3.81 -2.82 -7.31
CA ASP A 68 3.71 -1.38 -7.09
C ASP A 68 3.91 -0.67 -8.43
N ILE A 69 2.95 0.12 -8.87
CA ILE A 69 2.98 0.80 -10.18
C ILE A 69 3.36 2.28 -10.11
N PHE A 70 3.92 2.74 -8.98
CA PHE A 70 4.31 4.14 -8.80
C PHE A 70 5.23 4.67 -9.92
N GLY A 71 6.16 3.85 -10.40
CA GLY A 71 7.11 4.21 -11.46
C GLY A 71 6.57 4.10 -12.89
N CYS A 72 5.36 3.59 -13.09
CA CYS A 72 4.78 3.43 -14.43
C CYS A 72 4.31 4.78 -14.98
N LYS A 73 4.87 5.20 -16.12
CA LYS A 73 4.53 6.47 -16.78
C LYS A 73 3.58 6.29 -17.95
N SER A 74 3.49 5.09 -18.49
CA SER A 74 2.66 4.74 -19.64
C SER A 74 1.88 3.45 -19.41
N GLU A 75 0.86 3.23 -20.25
CA GLU A 75 0.09 1.99 -20.29
C GLU A 75 1.00 0.76 -20.52
N TYR A 76 2.02 0.90 -21.36
CA TYR A 76 2.95 -0.19 -21.66
C TYR A 76 3.94 -0.47 -20.52
N ASP A 77 4.35 0.54 -19.74
CA ASP A 77 5.11 0.31 -18.51
C ASP A 77 4.29 -0.52 -17.53
N PHE A 78 3.00 -0.21 -17.40
CA PHE A 78 2.09 -0.98 -16.57
C PHE A 78 1.94 -2.42 -17.06
N TYR A 79 1.73 -2.64 -18.36
CA TYR A 79 1.62 -3.99 -18.92
C TYR A 79 2.89 -4.81 -18.74
N ASN A 80 4.05 -4.21 -19.00
CA ASN A 80 5.34 -4.88 -18.79
C ASN A 80 5.51 -5.30 -17.32
N LYS A 81 5.21 -4.38 -16.38
CA LYS A 81 5.35 -4.66 -14.96
C LYS A 81 4.34 -5.72 -14.47
N LEU A 82 3.09 -5.61 -14.88
CA LEU A 82 2.05 -6.59 -14.54
C LEU A 82 2.46 -8.00 -15.01
N THR A 83 2.86 -8.10 -16.27
CA THR A 83 3.28 -9.37 -16.87
C THR A 83 4.49 -9.95 -16.14
N ALA A 84 5.53 -9.15 -15.92
CA ALA A 84 6.74 -9.58 -15.23
C ALA A 84 6.45 -10.10 -13.81
N GLU A 85 5.66 -9.38 -13.03
CA GLU A 85 5.34 -9.78 -11.65
C GLU A 85 4.41 -11.00 -11.61
N VAL A 86 3.43 -11.11 -12.51
CA VAL A 86 2.58 -12.31 -12.62
C VAL A 86 3.43 -13.52 -12.94
N LEU A 87 4.31 -13.45 -13.91
CA LEU A 87 5.20 -14.56 -14.27
C LEU A 87 6.14 -14.94 -13.13
N LYS A 88 6.83 -13.95 -12.54
CA LYS A 88 7.76 -14.15 -11.42
C LYS A 88 7.11 -14.83 -10.24
N GLN A 89 5.94 -14.38 -9.82
CA GLN A 89 5.28 -14.86 -8.60
C GLN A 89 4.41 -16.10 -8.83
N THR A 90 4.03 -16.38 -10.07
CA THR A 90 3.39 -17.65 -10.44
C THR A 90 4.38 -18.72 -10.86
N ALA A 91 5.66 -18.44 -11.05
CA ALA A 91 6.69 -19.42 -11.39
C ALA A 91 6.78 -20.51 -10.30
N SER A 92 6.75 -21.78 -10.71
CA SER A 92 7.16 -22.86 -9.82
C SER A 92 8.68 -23.02 -9.89
N LYS A 93 9.27 -23.58 -8.84
CA LYS A 93 10.72 -23.85 -8.80
C LYS A 93 11.16 -24.98 -9.78
N SER A 94 10.27 -25.50 -10.63
CA SER A 94 10.59 -26.54 -11.59
C SER A 94 11.04 -25.94 -12.93
N GLU A 95 12.17 -26.42 -13.46
CA GLU A 95 12.73 -26.04 -14.76
C GLU A 95 11.72 -26.21 -15.92
N LEU A 96 10.84 -27.21 -15.84
CA LEU A 96 9.83 -27.50 -16.87
C LEU A 96 8.83 -26.32 -17.02
N TRP A 97 8.46 -25.69 -15.92
CA TRP A 97 7.52 -24.56 -15.96
C TRP A 97 8.19 -23.30 -16.53
N PHE A 98 9.49 -23.14 -16.27
CA PHE A 98 10.27 -22.03 -16.83
C PHE A 98 10.28 -22.09 -18.36
N GLU A 99 10.50 -23.27 -18.93
CA GLU A 99 10.46 -23.47 -20.39
C GLU A 99 9.04 -23.31 -20.95
N GLU A 100 7.99 -23.77 -20.26
CA GLU A 100 6.61 -23.54 -20.69
C GLU A 100 6.20 -22.05 -20.62
N ALA A 101 6.61 -21.34 -19.58
CA ALA A 101 6.39 -19.90 -19.46
C ALA A 101 7.17 -19.14 -20.54
N LYS A 102 8.38 -19.57 -20.84
CA LYS A 102 9.24 -19.05 -21.90
C LYS A 102 8.62 -19.31 -23.28
N GLU A 103 8.12 -20.52 -23.54
CA GLU A 103 7.42 -20.83 -24.80
C GLU A 103 6.11 -20.02 -24.94
N PHE A 104 5.34 -19.88 -23.87
CA PHE A 104 4.16 -19.01 -23.83
C PHE A 104 4.53 -17.56 -24.12
N LEU A 105 5.61 -17.07 -23.52
CA LEU A 105 6.12 -15.73 -23.73
C LEU A 105 6.73 -15.55 -25.12
N TYR A 106 7.42 -16.55 -25.68
CA TYR A 106 7.91 -16.49 -27.06
C TYR A 106 6.79 -16.45 -28.08
N ARG A 107 5.66 -17.10 -27.80
CA ARG A 107 4.43 -16.94 -28.61
C ARG A 107 3.83 -15.54 -28.47
N LEU A 108 3.99 -14.93 -27.28
CA LEU A 108 3.54 -13.56 -27.01
C LEU A 108 4.60 -12.51 -27.41
N THR A 109 5.91 -12.81 -27.36
CA THR A 109 6.99 -11.85 -27.68
C THR A 109 8.23 -12.53 -28.25
N PRO A 110 8.51 -12.42 -29.55
CA PRO A 110 9.73 -13.02 -30.12
C PRO A 110 11.05 -12.41 -29.66
N LYS A 111 11.05 -11.37 -28.83
CA LYS A 111 12.25 -10.61 -28.38
C LYS A 111 12.42 -10.60 -26.86
N ILE A 112 12.29 -11.73 -26.19
CA ILE A 112 12.60 -11.81 -24.76
C ILE A 112 14.04 -12.26 -24.59
N SER A 113 14.86 -11.46 -23.93
CA SER A 113 16.16 -11.85 -23.44
C SER A 113 16.05 -12.27 -21.97
N PHE A 114 16.37 -13.51 -21.66
CA PHE A 114 16.50 -14.00 -20.29
C PHE A 114 17.99 -13.97 -19.92
N SER A 115 18.33 -13.36 -18.80
CA SER A 115 19.67 -13.52 -18.21
C SER A 115 19.58 -14.57 -17.09
N PRO A 116 20.15 -15.76 -17.27
CA PRO A 116 20.21 -16.78 -16.24
C PRO A 116 21.44 -16.57 -15.37
N GLU A 117 21.43 -15.62 -14.45
CA GLU A 117 22.43 -15.59 -13.39
C GLU A 117 21.79 -16.04 -12.07
N PRO A 118 22.37 -17.04 -11.36
CA PRO A 118 21.76 -17.65 -10.18
C PRO A 118 21.62 -16.76 -8.95
N ASN A 119 22.15 -15.54 -8.96
CA ASN A 119 22.23 -14.64 -7.81
C ASN A 119 21.84 -13.18 -8.07
N SER A 120 21.24 -12.85 -9.20
CA SER A 120 20.73 -11.52 -9.48
C SER A 120 19.20 -11.50 -9.50
N ASP A 121 18.61 -10.41 -8.99
CA ASP A 121 17.19 -10.13 -9.11
C ASP A 121 16.71 -10.39 -10.53
N PHE A 122 15.75 -11.29 -10.67
CA PHE A 122 15.18 -11.70 -11.94
C PHE A 122 14.52 -10.51 -12.62
N SER A 123 15.23 -9.78 -13.46
CA SER A 123 14.65 -8.70 -14.24
C SER A 123 14.18 -9.24 -15.60
N ILE A 124 12.87 -9.44 -15.75
CA ILE A 124 12.27 -9.74 -17.04
C ILE A 124 11.96 -8.41 -17.72
N SER A 125 12.74 -8.05 -18.75
CA SER A 125 12.39 -6.95 -19.65
C SER A 125 11.60 -7.50 -20.82
N LEU A 126 10.28 -7.33 -20.80
CA LEU A 126 9.39 -7.96 -21.78
C LEU A 126 9.26 -7.17 -23.08
N GLY A 127 9.69 -5.93 -23.14
CA GLY A 127 9.64 -5.12 -24.37
C GLY A 127 8.26 -5.11 -25.06
N ILE A 128 7.16 -5.23 -24.27
CA ILE A 128 5.80 -5.17 -24.82
C ILE A 128 5.58 -3.80 -25.43
N THR A 129 5.19 -3.78 -26.68
CA THR A 129 4.89 -2.56 -27.44
C THR A 129 3.59 -2.74 -28.22
N PRO A 130 2.96 -1.67 -28.71
CA PRO A 130 1.75 -1.74 -29.55
C PRO A 130 1.90 -2.60 -30.80
N LYS A 131 3.14 -2.83 -31.23
CA LYS A 131 3.47 -3.61 -32.44
C LYS A 131 3.58 -5.11 -32.21
N THR A 132 3.68 -5.54 -30.93
CA THR A 132 3.95 -6.94 -30.60
C THR A 132 2.75 -7.67 -30.03
N HIS A 133 1.87 -6.97 -29.29
CA HIS A 133 0.68 -7.58 -28.67
C HIS A 133 -0.45 -6.60 -28.53
N THR A 134 -1.67 -7.14 -28.58
CA THR A 134 -2.84 -6.38 -28.16
C THR A 134 -2.86 -6.27 -26.63
N PRO A 135 -3.31 -5.15 -26.09
CA PRO A 135 -3.47 -4.98 -24.64
C PRO A 135 -4.34 -6.08 -24.01
N GLU A 136 -5.34 -6.54 -24.72
CA GLU A 136 -6.28 -7.58 -24.28
C GLU A 136 -5.57 -8.92 -24.06
N GLU A 137 -4.68 -9.33 -24.96
CA GLU A 137 -3.88 -10.55 -24.82
C GLU A 137 -3.01 -10.51 -23.56
N VAL A 138 -2.36 -9.37 -23.34
CA VAL A 138 -1.52 -9.16 -22.15
C VAL A 138 -2.34 -9.25 -20.87
N LEU A 139 -3.49 -8.57 -20.82
CA LEU A 139 -4.36 -8.55 -19.66
C LEU A 139 -4.99 -9.93 -19.38
N GLN A 140 -5.23 -10.75 -20.42
CA GLN A 140 -5.80 -12.09 -20.29
C GLN A 140 -4.79 -13.14 -19.82
N MET A 141 -3.49 -12.82 -19.82
CA MET A 141 -2.44 -13.76 -19.47
C MET A 141 -2.59 -14.35 -18.07
N ALA A 142 -2.92 -13.53 -17.07
CA ALA A 142 -3.08 -14.00 -15.69
C ALA A 142 -4.20 -15.04 -15.56
N GLU A 143 -5.33 -14.85 -16.25
CA GLU A 143 -6.44 -15.82 -16.30
C GLU A 143 -6.01 -17.11 -16.97
N THR A 144 -5.27 -17.04 -18.08
CA THR A 144 -4.73 -18.21 -18.78
C THR A 144 -3.81 -19.04 -17.87
N ILE A 145 -2.93 -18.36 -17.12
CA ILE A 145 -2.04 -19.03 -16.15
C ILE A 145 -2.84 -19.66 -15.01
N ALA A 146 -3.85 -18.96 -14.47
CA ALA A 146 -4.71 -19.45 -13.41
C ALA A 146 -5.42 -20.73 -13.81
N ILE A 147 -6.05 -20.75 -15.00
CA ILE A 147 -6.72 -21.93 -15.58
C ILE A 147 -5.75 -23.10 -15.76
N LYS A 148 -4.59 -22.85 -16.40
CA LYS A 148 -3.58 -23.88 -16.67
C LYS A 148 -3.07 -24.52 -15.37
N ARG A 149 -2.94 -23.72 -14.31
CA ARG A 149 -2.47 -24.16 -12.99
C ARG A 149 -3.56 -24.74 -12.10
N LYS A 150 -4.82 -24.61 -12.50
CA LYS A 150 -5.99 -24.94 -11.69
C LYS A 150 -5.95 -24.24 -10.33
N LYS A 151 -5.54 -22.96 -10.33
CA LYS A 151 -5.42 -22.10 -9.14
C LYS A 151 -6.11 -20.78 -9.40
N ARG A 152 -6.48 -20.10 -8.34
CA ARG A 152 -6.89 -18.70 -8.42
C ARG A 152 -5.67 -17.79 -8.22
N ILE A 153 -5.72 -16.59 -8.81
CA ILE A 153 -4.70 -15.57 -8.64
C ILE A 153 -5.35 -14.32 -8.07
N VAL A 154 -4.78 -13.78 -7.01
CA VAL A 154 -5.15 -12.46 -6.46
C VAL A 154 -4.04 -11.48 -6.79
N ILE A 155 -4.34 -10.48 -7.62
CA ILE A 155 -3.38 -9.45 -8.04
C ILE A 155 -3.58 -8.20 -7.19
N CYS A 156 -2.60 -7.90 -6.34
CA CYS A 156 -2.57 -6.75 -5.45
C CYS A 156 -1.75 -5.62 -6.10
N ILE A 157 -2.40 -4.53 -6.49
CA ILE A 157 -1.76 -3.41 -7.19
C ILE A 157 -1.72 -2.19 -6.27
N ASP A 158 -0.50 -1.84 -5.82
CA ASP A 158 -0.24 -0.61 -5.05
C ASP A 158 -0.09 0.59 -5.96
N GLU A 159 -0.44 1.75 -5.45
CA GLU A 159 -0.43 3.05 -6.11
C GLU A 159 -1.28 3.08 -7.41
N PHE A 160 -2.42 2.37 -7.38
CA PHE A 160 -3.30 2.20 -8.56
C PHE A 160 -3.79 3.53 -9.16
N GLN A 161 -3.86 4.60 -8.37
CA GLN A 161 -4.19 5.93 -8.89
C GLN A 161 -3.24 6.41 -10.00
N GLN A 162 -2.06 5.79 -10.13
CA GLN A 162 -1.13 6.10 -11.22
C GLN A 162 -1.77 5.90 -12.60
N ILE A 163 -2.67 4.93 -12.74
CA ILE A 163 -3.49 4.75 -13.95
C ILE A 163 -4.32 6.01 -14.26
N GLY A 164 -4.79 6.70 -13.22
CA GLY A 164 -5.56 7.95 -13.35
C GLY A 164 -4.72 9.14 -13.84
N GLU A 165 -3.41 9.09 -13.71
CA GLU A 165 -2.46 10.14 -14.11
C GLU A 165 -1.88 9.92 -15.51
N MET A 166 -2.11 8.75 -16.13
CA MET A 166 -1.60 8.43 -17.47
C MET A 166 -2.37 9.18 -18.57
N ALA A 167 -1.70 9.46 -19.68
CA ALA A 167 -2.37 9.91 -20.88
C ALA A 167 -3.44 8.89 -21.31
N ASN A 168 -4.62 9.37 -21.72
CA ASN A 168 -5.76 8.51 -22.08
C ASN A 168 -6.28 7.61 -20.93
N SER A 169 -6.09 8.03 -19.68
CA SER A 169 -6.49 7.31 -18.48
C SER A 169 -7.85 6.63 -18.55
N LYS A 170 -8.89 7.34 -19.02
CA LYS A 170 -10.24 6.80 -19.12
C LYS A 170 -10.34 5.63 -20.11
N GLN A 171 -9.61 5.67 -21.21
CA GLN A 171 -9.57 4.59 -22.21
C GLN A 171 -8.82 3.37 -21.64
N ILE A 172 -7.71 3.61 -20.95
CA ILE A 172 -6.95 2.55 -20.24
C ILE A 172 -7.86 1.86 -19.22
N GLN A 173 -8.54 2.64 -18.39
CA GLN A 173 -9.48 2.11 -17.39
C GLN A 173 -10.61 1.30 -18.03
N ALA A 174 -11.19 1.77 -19.14
CA ALA A 174 -12.24 1.05 -19.86
C ALA A 174 -11.74 -0.31 -20.36
N ARG A 175 -10.53 -0.36 -20.93
CA ARG A 175 -9.90 -1.58 -21.42
C ARG A 175 -9.62 -2.57 -20.28
N LEU A 176 -9.01 -2.11 -19.18
CA LEU A 176 -8.80 -2.92 -18.00
C LEU A 176 -10.11 -3.49 -17.47
N ARG A 177 -11.14 -2.66 -17.32
CA ARG A 177 -12.47 -3.08 -16.86
C ARG A 177 -13.09 -4.14 -17.77
N THR A 178 -13.03 -3.94 -19.09
CA THR A 178 -13.60 -4.87 -20.06
C THR A 178 -12.98 -6.26 -19.95
N VAL A 179 -11.67 -6.36 -19.76
CA VAL A 179 -11.01 -7.66 -19.62
C VAL A 179 -11.23 -8.24 -18.24
N TRP A 180 -10.97 -7.49 -17.19
CA TRP A 180 -10.95 -7.99 -15.80
C TRP A 180 -12.33 -8.45 -15.30
N GLN A 181 -13.41 -7.81 -15.72
CA GLN A 181 -14.76 -8.22 -15.30
C GLN A 181 -15.19 -9.61 -15.80
N HIS A 182 -14.52 -10.14 -16.81
CA HIS A 182 -14.83 -11.46 -17.40
C HIS A 182 -13.91 -12.58 -16.87
N GLN A 183 -12.89 -12.24 -16.11
CA GLN A 183 -11.99 -13.21 -15.49
C GLN A 183 -12.70 -13.92 -14.32
N LYS A 184 -12.56 -15.24 -14.25
CA LYS A 184 -13.22 -16.08 -13.25
C LYS A 184 -12.25 -16.63 -12.21
N HIS A 185 -10.97 -16.69 -12.56
CA HIS A 185 -9.91 -17.25 -11.72
C HIS A 185 -8.94 -16.19 -11.21
N VAL A 186 -9.08 -14.92 -11.68
CA VAL A 186 -8.28 -13.78 -11.23
C VAL A 186 -9.18 -12.78 -10.53
N SER A 187 -8.73 -12.27 -9.38
CA SER A 187 -9.33 -11.14 -8.70
C SER A 187 -8.28 -10.09 -8.36
N TYR A 188 -8.72 -8.88 -8.10
CA TYR A 188 -7.88 -7.71 -7.95
C TYR A 188 -8.06 -7.04 -6.60
N CYS A 189 -6.96 -6.68 -5.94
CA CYS A 189 -6.93 -5.79 -4.80
C CYS A 189 -6.23 -4.49 -5.22
N LEU A 190 -7.01 -3.44 -5.47
CA LEU A 190 -6.54 -2.17 -6.01
C LEU A 190 -6.48 -1.14 -4.89
N PHE A 191 -5.30 -0.57 -4.65
CA PHE A 191 -5.14 0.39 -3.57
C PHE A 191 -4.11 1.47 -3.90
N GLY A 192 -4.18 2.58 -3.19
CA GLY A 192 -3.29 3.70 -3.43
C GLY A 192 -3.38 4.79 -2.38
N SER A 193 -2.44 5.72 -2.43
CA SER A 193 -2.24 6.73 -1.40
C SER A 193 -2.94 8.07 -1.69
N LYS A 194 -3.28 8.38 -2.95
CA LYS A 194 -3.95 9.62 -3.34
C LYS A 194 -5.46 9.42 -3.31
N HIS A 195 -6.06 9.63 -2.12
CA HIS A 195 -7.49 9.39 -1.88
C HIS A 195 -8.41 10.05 -2.91
N HIS A 196 -8.14 11.31 -3.29
CA HIS A 196 -8.94 12.04 -4.26
C HIS A 196 -8.97 11.32 -5.63
N LEU A 197 -7.80 10.89 -6.14
CA LEU A 197 -7.72 10.17 -7.42
C LEU A 197 -8.39 8.79 -7.36
N MET A 198 -8.19 8.05 -6.27
CA MET A 198 -8.87 6.78 -6.03
C MET A 198 -10.39 6.97 -6.00
N SER A 199 -10.89 8.01 -5.31
CA SER A 199 -12.31 8.35 -5.29
C SER A 199 -12.85 8.68 -6.69
N THR A 200 -12.09 9.42 -7.49
CA THR A 200 -12.47 9.72 -8.88
C THR A 200 -12.58 8.44 -9.72
N ILE A 201 -11.62 7.53 -9.61
CA ILE A 201 -11.58 6.29 -10.39
C ILE A 201 -12.75 5.35 -10.01
N PHE A 202 -13.03 5.18 -8.71
CA PHE A 202 -13.89 4.09 -8.23
C PHE A 202 -15.29 4.53 -7.78
N LEU A 203 -15.47 5.79 -7.38
CA LEU A 203 -16.74 6.28 -6.84
C LEU A 203 -17.53 7.18 -7.81
N HIS A 204 -16.90 7.66 -8.85
CA HIS A 204 -17.58 8.51 -9.80
C HIS A 204 -18.32 7.67 -10.87
N ARG A 205 -19.64 7.87 -11.01
CA ARG A 205 -20.52 7.05 -11.87
C ARG A 205 -20.13 7.00 -13.35
N SER A 206 -19.46 8.03 -13.87
CA SER A 206 -19.03 8.10 -15.27
C SER A 206 -17.70 7.39 -15.54
N MET A 207 -17.06 6.81 -14.51
CA MET A 207 -15.77 6.16 -14.65
C MET A 207 -15.92 4.65 -14.83
N PRO A 208 -15.03 4.03 -15.62
CA PRO A 208 -15.13 2.60 -15.95
C PRO A 208 -15.11 1.68 -14.72
N PHE A 209 -14.36 2.04 -13.67
CA PHE A 209 -14.22 1.23 -12.46
C PHE A 209 -15.31 1.47 -11.41
N PHE A 210 -16.36 2.25 -11.74
CA PHE A 210 -17.47 2.42 -10.82
C PHE A 210 -18.07 1.06 -10.40
N GLN A 211 -18.17 0.81 -9.10
CA GLN A 211 -18.65 -0.45 -8.51
C GLN A 211 -17.90 -1.71 -9.00
N PHE A 212 -16.58 -1.64 -9.14
CA PHE A 212 -15.78 -2.78 -9.60
C PHE A 212 -15.65 -3.90 -8.56
N GLY A 213 -15.76 -3.60 -7.27
CA GLY A 213 -15.58 -4.60 -6.21
C GLY A 213 -15.97 -4.06 -4.85
N ASP A 214 -15.62 -4.81 -3.81
CA ASP A 214 -15.84 -4.43 -2.42
C ASP A 214 -14.92 -3.26 -2.03
N THR A 215 -15.51 -2.16 -1.58
CA THR A 215 -14.76 -0.96 -1.17
C THR A 215 -14.54 -0.96 0.33
N ILE A 216 -13.28 -0.99 0.73
CA ILE A 216 -12.83 -0.96 2.13
C ILE A 216 -12.12 0.36 2.39
N SER A 217 -12.61 1.13 3.35
CA SER A 217 -11.94 2.34 3.82
C SER A 217 -11.19 2.04 5.11
N LEU A 218 -9.88 2.34 5.14
CA LEU A 218 -9.10 2.23 6.37
C LEU A 218 -9.22 3.52 7.18
N ASN A 219 -9.65 3.36 8.41
CA ASN A 219 -9.62 4.40 9.42
C ASN A 219 -8.31 4.36 10.22
N LYS A 220 -8.09 5.34 11.08
CA LYS A 220 -7.00 5.32 12.07
C LYS A 220 -7.19 4.12 13.01
N ILE A 221 -6.09 3.53 13.47
CA ILE A 221 -6.12 2.48 14.49
C ILE A 221 -6.54 3.12 15.83
N ALA A 222 -7.29 2.40 16.63
CA ALA A 222 -7.77 2.88 17.92
C ALA A 222 -6.62 3.17 18.89
N THR A 223 -6.79 4.18 19.74
CA THR A 223 -5.75 4.58 20.71
C THR A 223 -5.43 3.44 21.66
N GLU A 224 -6.45 2.68 22.09
CA GLU A 224 -6.27 1.55 23.01
C GLU A 224 -5.38 0.45 22.43
N ASP A 225 -5.48 0.18 21.13
CA ASP A 225 -4.64 -0.82 20.46
C ASP A 225 -3.20 -0.31 20.34
N TRP A 226 -3.03 0.98 20.04
CA TRP A 226 -1.71 1.63 20.02
C TRP A 226 -1.05 1.62 21.39
N VAL A 227 -1.78 1.98 22.45
CA VAL A 227 -1.25 2.01 23.83
C VAL A 227 -0.76 0.62 24.24
N LYS A 228 -1.56 -0.43 24.02
CA LYS A 228 -1.15 -1.81 24.28
C LYS A 228 0.12 -2.19 23.52
N TYR A 229 0.19 -1.84 22.26
CA TYR A 229 1.35 -2.10 21.41
C TYR A 229 2.61 -1.37 21.91
N ILE A 230 2.51 -0.06 22.18
CA ILE A 230 3.64 0.73 22.67
C ILE A 230 4.17 0.16 23.99
N VAL A 231 3.28 -0.03 24.98
CA VAL A 231 3.67 -0.56 26.30
C VAL A 231 4.34 -1.94 26.19
N SER A 232 3.79 -2.85 25.36
CA SER A 232 4.38 -4.16 25.16
C SER A 232 5.76 -4.10 24.50
N HIS A 233 5.96 -3.20 23.53
CA HIS A 233 7.25 -3.04 22.86
C HIS A 233 8.33 -2.46 23.77
N PHE A 234 7.97 -1.52 24.63
CA PHE A 234 8.88 -1.01 25.65
C PHE A 234 9.28 -2.12 26.64
N ALA A 235 8.32 -2.91 27.11
CA ALA A 235 8.58 -4.04 28.00
C ALA A 235 9.47 -5.11 27.36
N ASP A 236 9.23 -5.48 26.10
CA ASP A 236 10.09 -6.40 25.33
C ASP A 236 11.52 -5.87 25.17
N GLY A 237 11.68 -4.54 25.10
CA GLY A 237 12.97 -3.87 25.10
C GLY A 237 13.54 -3.63 26.48
N LYS A 238 12.96 -4.23 27.54
CA LYS A 238 13.34 -4.03 28.94
C LYS A 238 13.31 -2.57 29.40
N ARG A 239 12.38 -1.80 28.88
CA ARG A 239 12.11 -0.41 29.24
C ARG A 239 10.68 -0.29 29.72
N THR A 240 10.37 0.77 30.45
CA THR A 240 9.02 1.00 30.96
C THR A 240 8.46 2.32 30.45
N ILE A 241 7.23 2.31 29.96
CA ILE A 241 6.45 3.50 29.65
C ILE A 241 5.06 3.38 30.29
N SER A 242 4.55 4.47 30.88
CA SER A 242 3.20 4.48 31.41
C SER A 242 2.15 4.52 30.29
N HIS A 243 0.94 4.01 30.58
CA HIS A 243 -0.20 4.10 29.66
C HIS A 243 -0.51 5.55 29.27
N ALA A 244 -0.44 6.49 30.24
CA ALA A 244 -0.67 7.90 30.00
C ALA A 244 0.30 8.51 28.98
N LEU A 245 1.61 8.20 29.09
CA LEU A 245 2.61 8.68 28.13
C LEU A 245 2.46 8.02 26.76
N ALA A 246 2.09 6.74 26.73
CA ALA A 246 1.78 6.06 25.46
C ALA A 246 0.55 6.66 24.77
N GLU A 247 -0.48 7.02 25.54
CA GLU A 247 -1.66 7.72 25.04
C GLU A 247 -1.32 9.14 24.54
N GLU A 248 -0.42 9.84 25.20
CA GLU A 248 0.09 11.14 24.79
C GLU A 248 0.80 11.09 23.43
N ILE A 249 1.60 10.03 23.17
CA ILE A 249 2.19 9.77 21.86
C ILE A 249 1.11 9.63 20.79
N CYS A 250 0.07 8.85 21.06
CA CYS A 250 -1.04 8.62 20.14
C CYS A 250 -1.81 9.92 19.86
N LYS A 251 -2.13 10.68 20.89
CA LYS A 251 -2.85 11.95 20.80
C LYS A 251 -2.07 12.99 19.99
N PHE A 252 -0.78 13.15 20.27
CA PHE A 252 0.07 14.11 19.55
C PHE A 252 0.17 13.77 18.07
N THR A 253 0.23 12.50 17.70
CA THR A 253 0.33 12.03 16.32
C THR A 253 -1.05 11.77 15.67
N GLU A 254 -2.14 12.08 16.37
CA GLU A 254 -3.51 11.83 15.93
C GLU A 254 -3.73 10.39 15.41
N ASN A 255 -3.08 9.41 15.97
CA ASN A 255 -3.15 8.00 15.55
C ASN A 255 -2.75 7.74 14.08
N TYR A 256 -1.98 8.62 13.44
CA TYR A 256 -1.39 8.32 12.15
C TYR A 256 -0.28 7.29 12.31
N SER A 257 -0.49 6.08 11.80
CA SER A 257 0.34 4.89 12.07
C SER A 257 1.85 5.13 11.88
N ALA A 258 2.25 5.83 10.82
CA ALA A 258 3.65 6.12 10.58
C ALA A 258 4.25 7.05 11.63
N TYR A 259 3.49 8.05 12.07
CA TYR A 259 3.98 9.01 13.09
C TYR A 259 3.94 8.42 14.50
N VAL A 260 2.94 7.58 14.84
CA VAL A 260 2.94 6.85 16.11
C VAL A 260 4.18 5.98 16.23
N GLN A 261 4.49 5.20 15.19
CA GLN A 261 5.69 4.35 15.16
C GLN A 261 6.98 5.19 15.26
N GLN A 262 7.07 6.28 14.54
CA GLN A 262 8.25 7.15 14.54
C GLN A 262 8.46 7.81 15.90
N LEU A 263 7.41 8.39 16.51
CA LEU A 263 7.52 9.03 17.81
C LEU A 263 7.81 8.02 18.92
N ALA A 264 7.14 6.85 18.90
CA ALA A 264 7.42 5.78 19.84
C ALA A 264 8.87 5.27 19.73
N TRP A 265 9.41 5.20 18.50
CA TRP A 265 10.82 4.87 18.29
C TRP A 265 11.76 5.92 18.87
N LEU A 266 11.50 7.21 18.65
CA LEU A 266 12.32 8.30 19.21
C LEU A 266 12.34 8.23 20.74
N VAL A 267 11.16 8.10 21.38
CA VAL A 267 11.08 7.94 22.85
C VAL A 267 11.84 6.69 23.30
N PHE A 268 11.71 5.58 22.59
CA PHE A 268 12.38 4.32 22.92
C PHE A 268 13.91 4.44 22.89
N THR A 269 14.45 5.20 21.94
CA THR A 269 15.91 5.39 21.78
C THR A 269 16.52 6.35 22.78
N LEU A 270 15.73 7.17 23.47
CA LEU A 270 16.19 8.03 24.56
C LEU A 270 16.46 7.28 25.86
N LYS A 271 16.09 5.99 25.93
CA LYS A 271 16.21 5.18 27.15
C LYS A 271 17.12 3.99 26.97
N GLU A 272 17.86 3.67 28.02
CA GLU A 272 18.63 2.43 28.14
C GLU A 272 17.77 1.30 28.76
N GLU A 273 18.26 0.04 28.70
CA GLU A 273 17.59 -1.09 29.37
C GLU A 273 17.47 -0.85 30.87
N GLY A 274 16.29 -1.09 31.41
CA GLY A 274 15.98 -0.89 32.84
C GLY A 274 15.39 0.48 33.18
N GLU A 275 15.40 1.44 32.24
CA GLU A 275 14.93 2.78 32.50
C GLU A 275 13.41 2.95 32.23
N THR A 276 12.85 3.95 32.91
CA THR A 276 11.46 4.36 32.77
C THR A 276 11.38 5.69 32.02
N VAL A 277 10.45 5.76 31.07
CA VAL A 277 10.18 6.97 30.28
C VAL A 277 9.53 8.04 31.16
N THR A 278 10.00 9.28 31.03
CA THR A 278 9.47 10.47 31.69
C THR A 278 8.72 11.38 30.72
N GLU A 279 7.95 12.35 31.23
CA GLU A 279 7.31 13.40 30.42
C GLU A 279 8.32 14.20 29.58
N ASN A 280 9.51 14.47 30.16
CA ASN A 280 10.57 15.19 29.46
C ASN A 280 11.10 14.40 28.24
N ASP A 281 11.20 13.08 28.31
CA ASP A 281 11.63 12.25 27.20
C ASP A 281 10.62 12.34 26.04
N VAL A 282 9.32 12.26 26.36
CA VAL A 282 8.26 12.41 25.36
C VAL A 282 8.27 13.82 24.75
N LYS A 283 8.48 14.86 25.56
CA LYS A 283 8.60 16.25 25.09
C LYS A 283 9.80 16.44 24.17
N GLN A 284 10.96 15.89 24.51
CA GLN A 284 12.15 15.91 23.67
C GLN A 284 11.88 15.19 22.35
N ALA A 285 11.37 13.98 22.38
CA ALA A 285 11.07 13.21 21.17
C ALA A 285 10.05 13.89 20.23
N LYS A 286 9.07 14.62 20.78
CA LYS A 286 8.15 15.45 19.99
C LYS A 286 8.89 16.57 19.24
N ASN A 287 9.80 17.26 19.92
CA ASN A 287 10.62 18.31 19.29
C ASN A 287 11.50 17.72 18.19
N ASP A 288 12.11 16.56 18.43
CA ASP A 288 12.95 15.87 17.45
C ASP A 288 12.14 15.42 16.24
N LEU A 289 10.90 14.93 16.45
CA LEU A 289 9.98 14.57 15.38
C LEU A 289 9.60 15.78 14.52
N LEU A 290 9.29 16.92 15.15
CA LEU A 290 8.97 18.16 14.44
C LEU A 290 10.16 18.65 13.65
N ALA A 291 11.35 18.73 14.25
CA ALA A 291 12.58 19.16 13.58
C ALA A 291 12.93 18.27 12.38
N THR A 292 12.77 16.95 12.52
CA THR A 292 12.99 15.99 11.41
C THR A 292 12.05 16.23 10.23
N ASN A 293 10.82 16.69 10.49
CA ASN A 293 9.81 16.90 9.45
C ASN A 293 9.68 18.37 9.02
N ASP A 294 10.49 19.29 9.57
CA ASP A 294 10.38 20.73 9.31
C ASP A 294 10.48 21.07 7.82
N ILE A 295 11.46 20.53 7.11
CA ILE A 295 11.62 20.73 5.67
C ILE A 295 10.36 20.27 4.91
N LEU A 296 9.79 19.12 5.31
CA LEU A 296 8.56 18.61 4.69
C LEU A 296 7.38 19.56 4.95
N PHE A 297 7.25 20.07 6.17
CA PHE A 297 6.19 21.01 6.50
C PHE A 297 6.36 22.34 5.74
N MET A 298 7.58 22.86 5.64
CA MET A 298 7.87 24.03 4.84
C MET A 298 7.47 23.84 3.37
N GLN A 299 7.84 22.74 2.75
CA GLN A 299 7.41 22.41 1.37
C GLN A 299 5.88 22.31 1.20
N MET A 300 5.15 21.93 2.25
CA MET A 300 3.68 21.86 2.21
C MET A 300 3.02 23.23 2.32
N ILE A 301 3.61 24.15 3.07
CA ILE A 301 3.05 25.48 3.29
C ILE A 301 3.54 26.52 2.28
N GLU A 302 4.74 26.35 1.71
CA GLU A 302 5.33 27.29 0.73
C GLU A 302 4.42 27.61 -0.47
N PRO A 303 3.67 26.66 -1.08
CA PRO A 303 2.77 26.97 -2.19
C PRO A 303 1.46 27.65 -1.76
N LEU A 304 1.21 27.81 -0.46
CA LEU A 304 -0.02 28.41 0.05
C LEU A 304 0.07 29.95 0.05
N SER A 305 -1.01 30.59 -0.39
CA SER A 305 -1.14 32.04 -0.26
C SER A 305 -1.22 32.47 1.22
N GLU A 306 -0.90 33.73 1.49
CA GLU A 306 -1.01 34.29 2.85
C GLU A 306 -2.45 34.13 3.42
N PHE A 307 -3.47 34.32 2.57
CA PHE A 307 -4.86 34.10 2.96
C PHE A 307 -5.10 32.63 3.38
N GLN A 308 -4.60 31.66 2.63
CA GLN A 308 -4.72 30.24 2.97
C GLN A 308 -3.97 29.90 4.26
N LEU A 309 -2.79 30.49 4.48
CA LEU A 309 -2.04 30.31 5.73
C LEU A 309 -2.79 30.90 6.93
N ASN A 310 -3.35 32.09 6.78
CA ASN A 310 -4.16 32.72 7.85
C ASN A 310 -5.43 31.92 8.13
N PHE A 311 -6.06 31.36 7.09
CA PHE A 311 -7.19 30.48 7.25
C PHE A 311 -6.84 29.21 8.06
N LEU A 312 -5.70 28.57 7.76
CA LEU A 312 -5.20 27.43 8.53
C LEU A 312 -4.88 27.82 9.99
N ARG A 313 -4.26 28.99 10.21
CA ARG A 313 -3.98 29.52 11.56
C ARG A 313 -5.27 29.71 12.35
N ALA A 314 -6.31 30.28 11.72
CA ALA A 314 -7.62 30.47 12.36
C ALA A 314 -8.26 29.12 12.76
N ILE A 315 -8.20 28.11 11.90
CA ILE A 315 -8.69 26.75 12.22
C ILE A 315 -7.94 26.18 13.43
N ILE A 316 -6.60 26.29 13.45
CA ILE A 316 -5.77 25.82 14.57
C ILE A 316 -6.09 26.56 15.86
N ALA A 317 -6.42 27.85 15.79
CA ALA A 317 -6.86 28.66 16.92
C ALA A 317 -8.31 28.35 17.38
N GLY A 318 -9.00 27.39 16.72
CA GLY A 318 -10.35 26.96 17.10
C GLY A 318 -11.50 27.79 16.49
N VAL A 319 -11.21 28.65 15.52
CA VAL A 319 -12.26 29.38 14.78
C VAL A 319 -13.01 28.40 13.89
N THR A 320 -14.33 28.32 14.02
CA THR A 320 -15.17 27.39 13.27
C THR A 320 -16.19 28.05 12.34
N LYS A 321 -16.32 29.36 12.41
CA LYS A 321 -17.29 30.17 11.63
C LYS A 321 -16.69 31.52 11.26
N ASP A 322 -17.30 32.19 10.32
CA ASP A 322 -17.01 33.57 9.92
C ASP A 322 -15.61 33.84 9.36
N PHE A 323 -15.04 32.86 8.67
CA PHE A 323 -13.71 32.95 8.03
C PHE A 323 -13.54 34.05 6.96
N GLY A 324 -14.59 34.82 6.67
CA GLY A 324 -14.57 35.90 5.68
C GLY A 324 -14.71 37.31 6.29
N LEU A 325 -14.83 37.44 7.60
CA LEU A 325 -14.92 38.72 8.26
C LEU A 325 -13.51 39.15 8.68
N SER A 326 -13.06 40.28 8.15
CA SER A 326 -11.85 40.97 8.61
C SER A 326 -12.11 41.55 10.00
N GLU A 327 -11.42 41.05 11.02
CA GLU A 327 -11.02 41.87 12.17
C GLU A 327 -9.55 42.18 12.09
#